data_7915ab7a09603f53326ff6726b6a488c
#
_entry.id   7915ab7a09603f53326ff6726b6a488c
#
_cell.length_a   1.000
_cell.length_b   1.000
_cell.length_c   1.000
_cell.angle_alpha   90.00
_cell.angle_beta   90.00
_cell.angle_gamma   90.00
#
_symmetry.space_group_name_H-M   'P 1'
#
loop_
_entity.id
_entity.type
_entity.pdbx_description
1 polymer ?
#
loop_
_entity_poly.entity_id
_entity_poly.type
_entity_poly.pdbx_seq_one_letter_code
_entity_poly.pdbx_strand_id
1 'polypeptide(L)'
;MTDALTVPVDPVSAGRLAAKNLVYRLVDNGSDADTEAFLRAEARGFLDADPTPEQIAADRALLAMRRNVGVFEENAPDGAFPVATVNSWVTPLTVPGGEVGMWAISAVTVSGTHRRRGIARNLLEGELRAAAGAGVAVAGLTVSEATIYERYGFASAIPAAKVSIDAPRAGWNGPATDGRVEYVERETLQKDLSALHEQARTQRSGQIAGWDARWERIAGLSVGHTAPRAVRGVRYVDADGAVRGAMAYTLKEVAGSFRADMEIHHLTSTTTDALAALWRFALQHDLVSKVCLLYTSDAADDSLR
;
A
#
# COMPACT_ATOMS: atom_id res chain seq x y z
N MET A 1 13.86 -2.24 -17.02
CA MET A 1 12.89 -2.96 -16.17
C MET A 1 11.73 -3.38 -17.05
N THR A 2 11.22 -4.61 -16.91
CA THR A 2 10.10 -5.12 -17.71
C THR A 2 8.85 -4.30 -17.43
N ASP A 3 8.12 -3.92 -18.49
CA ASP A 3 6.84 -3.24 -18.35
C ASP A 3 5.72 -4.30 -18.23
N ALA A 4 5.09 -4.39 -17.05
CA ALA A 4 4.01 -5.34 -16.80
C ALA A 4 2.78 -5.11 -17.69
N LEU A 5 2.55 -3.87 -18.15
CA LEU A 5 1.41 -3.52 -19.02
C LEU A 5 1.44 -4.27 -20.36
N THR A 6 2.63 -4.61 -20.86
CA THR A 6 2.80 -5.29 -22.14
C THR A 6 2.72 -6.81 -22.05
N VAL A 7 2.66 -7.37 -20.85
CA VAL A 7 2.64 -8.81 -20.61
C VAL A 7 1.23 -9.36 -20.83
N PRO A 8 1.02 -10.34 -21.75
CA PRO A 8 -0.30 -10.91 -22.00
C PRO A 8 -0.79 -11.74 -20.81
N VAL A 9 -2.07 -12.05 -20.78
CA VAL A 9 -2.62 -13.00 -19.81
C VAL A 9 -2.07 -14.39 -20.05
N ASP A 10 -1.93 -15.17 -18.98
CA ASP A 10 -1.43 -16.53 -19.03
C ASP A 10 -2.41 -17.46 -19.79
N PRO A 11 -1.97 -18.12 -20.88
CA PRO A 11 -2.83 -18.94 -21.69
C PRO A 11 -3.34 -20.20 -20.98
N VAL A 12 -2.61 -20.72 -20.00
CA VAL A 12 -3.03 -21.90 -19.23
C VAL A 12 -4.21 -21.56 -18.34
N SER A 13 -4.14 -20.43 -17.62
CA SER A 13 -5.27 -19.94 -16.81
C SER A 13 -6.46 -19.56 -17.69
N ALA A 14 -6.21 -18.90 -18.82
CA ALA A 14 -7.27 -18.54 -19.77
C ALA A 14 -8.03 -19.80 -20.27
N GLY A 15 -7.32 -20.85 -20.70
CA GLY A 15 -7.94 -22.10 -21.14
C GLY A 15 -8.71 -22.83 -20.03
N ARG A 16 -8.18 -22.84 -18.80
CA ARG A 16 -8.88 -23.45 -17.65
C ARG A 16 -10.16 -22.72 -17.25
N LEU A 17 -10.17 -21.41 -17.39
CA LEU A 17 -11.35 -20.58 -17.09
C LEU A 17 -12.37 -20.63 -18.22
N ALA A 18 -11.91 -20.64 -19.48
CA ALA A 18 -12.78 -20.82 -20.65
C ALA A 18 -13.59 -22.14 -20.59
N ALA A 19 -12.98 -23.24 -20.13
CA ALA A 19 -13.67 -24.50 -19.88
C ALA A 19 -14.82 -24.42 -18.83
N LYS A 20 -14.96 -23.25 -18.16
CA LYS A 20 -16.00 -22.94 -17.17
C LYS A 20 -16.91 -21.79 -17.60
N ASN A 21 -16.91 -21.44 -18.88
CA ASN A 21 -17.62 -20.31 -19.47
C ASN A 21 -17.20 -18.96 -18.84
N LEU A 22 -15.90 -18.82 -18.56
CA LEU A 22 -15.31 -17.61 -17.99
C LEU A 22 -14.20 -17.09 -18.90
N VAL A 23 -14.17 -15.77 -19.12
CA VAL A 23 -13.17 -15.08 -19.93
C VAL A 23 -12.15 -14.43 -19.02
N TYR A 24 -10.87 -14.78 -19.18
CA TYR A 24 -9.73 -14.21 -18.46
C TYR A 24 -9.01 -13.25 -19.39
N ARG A 25 -9.10 -11.96 -19.15
CA ARG A 25 -8.56 -10.94 -20.05
C ARG A 25 -7.98 -9.73 -19.31
N LEU A 26 -7.13 -8.99 -19.99
CA LEU A 26 -6.74 -7.66 -19.57
C LEU A 26 -7.99 -6.75 -19.60
N VAL A 27 -8.04 -5.84 -18.63
CA VAL A 27 -8.97 -4.72 -18.61
C VAL A 27 -8.43 -3.63 -19.53
N ASP A 28 -9.28 -3.03 -20.33
CA ASP A 28 -8.88 -1.89 -21.15
C ASP A 28 -8.77 -0.64 -20.28
N ASN A 29 -7.54 -0.28 -19.92
CA ASN A 29 -7.26 0.92 -19.10
C ASN A 29 -7.64 2.23 -19.82
N GLY A 30 -7.85 2.21 -21.14
CA GLY A 30 -8.33 3.34 -21.92
C GLY A 30 -9.86 3.47 -21.92
N SER A 31 -10.58 2.43 -21.50
CA SER A 31 -12.04 2.43 -21.40
C SER A 31 -12.49 2.88 -20.02
N ASP A 32 -13.23 3.99 -19.98
CA ASP A 32 -13.82 4.51 -18.73
C ASP A 32 -14.77 3.48 -18.09
N ALA A 33 -15.55 2.79 -18.90
CA ALA A 33 -16.51 1.79 -18.42
C ALA A 33 -15.79 0.56 -17.83
N ASP A 34 -14.75 0.06 -18.48
CA ASP A 34 -13.99 -1.10 -18.00
C ASP A 34 -13.23 -0.78 -16.71
N THR A 35 -12.62 0.39 -16.61
CA THR A 35 -11.91 0.82 -15.40
C THR A 35 -12.85 1.06 -14.22
N GLU A 36 -14.03 1.69 -14.46
CA GLU A 36 -15.05 1.84 -13.43
C GLU A 36 -15.58 0.49 -12.96
N ALA A 37 -15.90 -0.42 -13.88
CA ALA A 37 -16.37 -1.77 -13.57
C ALA A 37 -15.34 -2.55 -12.73
N PHE A 38 -14.05 -2.41 -13.05
CA PHE A 38 -12.96 -3.02 -12.28
C PHE A 38 -12.90 -2.47 -10.86
N LEU A 39 -12.88 -1.14 -10.67
CA LEU A 39 -12.82 -0.50 -9.35
C LEU A 39 -14.02 -0.87 -8.46
N ARG A 40 -15.22 -0.90 -9.03
CA ARG A 40 -16.44 -1.32 -8.30
C ARG A 40 -16.37 -2.80 -7.90
N ALA A 41 -15.85 -3.67 -8.77
CA ALA A 41 -15.69 -5.08 -8.47
C ALA A 41 -14.63 -5.31 -7.39
N GLU A 42 -13.53 -4.56 -7.42
CA GLU A 42 -12.47 -4.56 -6.41
C GLU A 42 -13.02 -4.14 -5.04
N ALA A 43 -13.67 -2.97 -4.95
CA ALA A 43 -14.28 -2.48 -3.72
C ALA A 43 -15.27 -3.49 -3.12
N ARG A 44 -16.15 -4.05 -3.95
CA ARG A 44 -17.09 -5.09 -3.51
C ARG A 44 -16.39 -6.35 -3.01
N GLY A 45 -15.28 -6.73 -3.65
CA GLY A 45 -14.47 -7.90 -3.26
C GLY A 45 -13.80 -7.72 -1.89
N PHE A 46 -13.42 -6.50 -1.54
CA PHE A 46 -12.85 -6.13 -0.24
C PHE A 46 -13.90 -5.73 0.80
N LEU A 47 -15.19 -5.81 0.47
CA LEU A 47 -16.31 -5.41 1.35
C LEU A 47 -16.33 -3.91 1.66
N ASP A 48 -15.73 -3.12 0.79
CA ASP A 48 -15.77 -1.66 0.86
C ASP A 48 -17.09 -1.12 0.25
N ALA A 49 -17.41 0.13 0.56
CA ALA A 49 -18.50 0.85 -0.10
C ALA A 49 -18.20 1.03 -1.59
N ASP A 50 -19.25 1.14 -2.41
CA ASP A 50 -19.07 1.49 -3.82
C ASP A 50 -18.33 2.84 -3.92
N PRO A 51 -17.29 2.93 -4.77
CA PRO A 51 -16.50 4.15 -4.90
C PRO A 51 -17.34 5.29 -5.52
N THR A 52 -17.11 6.52 -5.04
CA THR A 52 -17.75 7.70 -5.62
C THR A 52 -17.14 8.05 -6.99
N PRO A 53 -17.84 8.86 -7.82
CA PRO A 53 -17.28 9.31 -9.09
C PRO A 53 -15.91 10.00 -8.95
N GLU A 54 -15.71 10.77 -7.87
CA GLU A 54 -14.45 11.44 -7.60
C GLU A 54 -13.32 10.46 -7.25
N GLN A 55 -13.64 9.40 -6.49
CA GLN A 55 -12.70 8.32 -6.20
C GLN A 55 -12.33 7.55 -7.47
N ILE A 56 -13.32 7.19 -8.29
CA ILE A 56 -13.08 6.53 -9.58
C ILE A 56 -12.16 7.38 -10.46
N ALA A 57 -12.41 8.69 -10.54
CA ALA A 57 -11.57 9.58 -11.34
C ALA A 57 -10.12 9.66 -10.82
N ALA A 58 -9.93 9.68 -9.49
CA ALA A 58 -8.60 9.68 -8.88
C ALA A 58 -7.86 8.35 -9.10
N ASP A 59 -8.54 7.22 -8.93
CA ASP A 59 -7.93 5.90 -9.01
C ASP A 59 -7.61 5.45 -10.44
N ARG A 60 -8.25 6.03 -11.46
CA ARG A 60 -7.94 5.75 -12.86
C ARG A 60 -6.48 5.98 -13.22
N ALA A 61 -5.87 7.06 -12.71
CA ALA A 61 -4.47 7.35 -12.96
C ALA A 61 -3.55 6.24 -12.43
N LEU A 62 -3.88 5.68 -11.27
CA LEU A 62 -3.16 4.57 -10.68
C LEU A 62 -3.37 3.28 -11.48
N LEU A 63 -4.61 2.98 -11.87
CA LEU A 63 -4.94 1.81 -12.70
C LEU A 63 -4.23 1.85 -14.05
N ALA A 64 -4.13 3.03 -14.67
CA ALA A 64 -3.46 3.18 -15.96
C ALA A 64 -1.98 2.76 -15.93
N MET A 65 -1.34 2.80 -14.76
CA MET A 65 0.05 2.37 -14.56
C MET A 65 0.18 0.88 -14.15
N ARG A 66 -0.93 0.17 -14.03
CA ARG A 66 -0.96 -1.23 -13.60
C ARG A 66 -1.53 -2.14 -14.66
N ARG A 67 -1.04 -3.35 -14.68
CA ARG A 67 -1.62 -4.46 -15.45
C ARG A 67 -2.85 -4.94 -14.70
N ASN A 68 -4.04 -4.59 -15.19
CA ASN A 68 -5.31 -4.95 -14.61
C ASN A 68 -5.90 -6.14 -15.35
N VAL A 69 -6.25 -7.18 -14.62
CA VAL A 69 -6.80 -8.42 -15.18
C VAL A 69 -8.12 -8.74 -14.51
N GLY A 70 -9.12 -9.03 -15.32
CA GLY A 70 -10.45 -9.44 -14.88
C GLY A 70 -10.81 -10.83 -15.36
N VAL A 71 -11.68 -11.47 -14.59
CA VAL A 71 -12.42 -12.67 -15.02
C VAL A 71 -13.88 -12.27 -15.21
N PHE A 72 -14.44 -12.56 -16.38
CA PHE A 72 -15.80 -12.18 -16.76
C PHE A 72 -16.60 -13.43 -17.11
N GLU A 73 -17.92 -13.36 -17.04
CA GLU A 73 -18.77 -14.38 -17.66
C GLU A 73 -18.66 -14.29 -19.18
N GLU A 74 -18.70 -15.42 -19.89
CA GLU A 74 -18.47 -15.48 -21.35
C GLU A 74 -19.40 -14.57 -22.16
N ASN A 75 -20.65 -14.43 -21.73
CA ASN A 75 -21.65 -13.60 -22.40
C ASN A 75 -21.89 -12.26 -21.68
N ALA A 76 -20.93 -11.78 -20.89
CA ALA A 76 -21.06 -10.52 -20.21
C ALA A 76 -21.09 -9.36 -21.22
N PRO A 77 -22.02 -8.40 -21.09
CA PRO A 77 -22.01 -7.20 -21.93
C PRO A 77 -20.77 -6.34 -21.67
N ASP A 78 -20.49 -5.42 -22.62
CA ASP A 78 -19.45 -4.41 -22.42
C ASP A 78 -19.70 -3.59 -21.14
N GLY A 79 -18.64 -3.32 -20.38
CA GLY A 79 -18.74 -2.64 -19.10
C GLY A 79 -19.33 -3.49 -17.96
N ALA A 80 -19.51 -4.80 -18.17
CA ALA A 80 -19.93 -5.70 -17.08
C ALA A 80 -18.84 -5.79 -15.99
N PHE A 81 -19.29 -5.96 -14.75
CA PHE A 81 -18.38 -6.17 -13.63
C PHE A 81 -17.64 -7.49 -13.78
N PRO A 82 -16.31 -7.50 -13.65
CA PRO A 82 -15.58 -8.76 -13.52
C PRO A 82 -16.03 -9.51 -12.25
N VAL A 83 -16.14 -10.82 -12.36
CA VAL A 83 -16.43 -11.70 -11.23
C VAL A 83 -15.20 -11.97 -10.36
N ALA A 84 -14.03 -11.58 -10.85
CA ALA A 84 -12.78 -11.60 -10.09
C ALA A 84 -11.78 -10.60 -10.69
N THR A 85 -10.92 -10.07 -9.85
CA THR A 85 -9.92 -9.05 -10.19
C THR A 85 -8.54 -9.46 -9.71
N VAL A 86 -7.52 -8.97 -10.37
CA VAL A 86 -6.14 -8.87 -9.89
C VAL A 86 -5.45 -7.74 -10.64
N ASN A 87 -4.61 -6.98 -9.95
CA ASN A 87 -3.68 -6.09 -10.64
C ASN A 87 -2.23 -6.38 -10.26
N SER A 88 -1.32 -5.98 -11.13
CA SER A 88 0.10 -6.18 -10.92
C SER A 88 0.94 -5.12 -11.61
N TRP A 89 2.15 -4.92 -11.11
CA TRP A 89 3.16 -4.03 -11.69
C TRP A 89 4.55 -4.50 -11.29
N VAL A 90 5.60 -4.04 -11.99
CA VAL A 90 6.98 -4.29 -11.59
C VAL A 90 7.49 -3.11 -10.79
N THR A 91 8.01 -3.36 -9.60
CA THR A 91 8.60 -2.36 -8.71
C THR A 91 9.99 -2.79 -8.26
N PRO A 92 10.93 -1.85 -8.04
CA PRO A 92 12.21 -2.17 -7.44
C PRO A 92 12.04 -2.70 -6.02
N LEU A 93 12.69 -3.82 -5.72
CA LEU A 93 12.85 -4.38 -4.38
C LEU A 93 14.31 -4.30 -3.99
N THR A 94 14.61 -3.65 -2.88
CA THR A 94 15.97 -3.58 -2.35
C THR A 94 16.36 -4.95 -1.75
N VAL A 95 17.50 -5.46 -2.20
CA VAL A 95 18.07 -6.73 -1.74
C VAL A 95 19.53 -6.50 -1.31
N PRO A 96 20.17 -7.44 -0.59
CA PRO A 96 21.59 -7.33 -0.32
C PRO A 96 22.40 -7.14 -1.62
N GLY A 97 23.13 -6.02 -1.71
CA GLY A 97 23.97 -5.70 -2.86
C GLY A 97 23.29 -4.92 -3.98
N GLY A 98 22.01 -4.54 -3.88
CA GLY A 98 21.34 -3.73 -4.90
C GLY A 98 19.84 -3.84 -4.94
N GLU A 99 19.28 -3.80 -6.14
CA GLU A 99 17.84 -3.88 -6.38
C GLU A 99 17.51 -4.94 -7.45
N VAL A 100 16.37 -5.59 -7.28
CA VAL A 100 15.79 -6.50 -8.28
C VAL A 100 14.37 -6.07 -8.61
N GLY A 101 13.89 -6.40 -9.81
CA GLY A 101 12.47 -6.22 -10.14
C GLY A 101 11.61 -7.23 -9.37
N MET A 102 10.57 -6.76 -8.72
CA MET A 102 9.56 -7.58 -8.07
C MET A 102 8.21 -7.41 -8.78
N TRP A 103 7.56 -8.51 -9.07
CA TRP A 103 6.17 -8.52 -9.55
C TRP A 103 5.23 -8.32 -8.35
N ALA A 104 4.80 -7.10 -8.16
CA ALA A 104 3.85 -6.76 -7.12
C ALA A 104 2.45 -7.17 -7.54
N ILE A 105 1.69 -7.81 -6.65
CA ILE A 105 0.33 -8.29 -6.88
C ILE A 105 -0.61 -7.64 -5.87
N SER A 106 -1.72 -7.11 -6.35
CA SER A 106 -2.78 -6.51 -5.54
C SER A 106 -4.16 -6.77 -6.12
N ALA A 107 -5.21 -6.27 -5.47
CA ALA A 107 -6.59 -6.34 -5.92
C ALA A 107 -7.08 -7.77 -6.23
N VAL A 108 -6.58 -8.76 -5.50
CA VAL A 108 -6.99 -10.17 -5.68
C VAL A 108 -8.35 -10.38 -5.04
N THR A 109 -9.40 -10.35 -5.85
CA THR A 109 -10.76 -10.58 -5.36
C THR A 109 -11.49 -11.65 -6.16
N VAL A 110 -12.48 -12.29 -5.55
CA VAL A 110 -13.45 -13.17 -6.23
C VAL A 110 -14.82 -12.90 -5.63
N SER A 111 -15.76 -12.57 -6.50
CA SER A 111 -17.15 -12.35 -6.14
C SER A 111 -17.72 -13.51 -5.32
N GLY A 112 -18.54 -13.19 -4.32
CA GLY A 112 -19.22 -14.17 -3.47
C GLY A 112 -20.03 -15.19 -4.26
N THR A 113 -20.58 -14.80 -5.41
CA THR A 113 -21.37 -15.66 -6.31
C THR A 113 -20.52 -16.67 -7.09
N HIS A 114 -19.20 -16.47 -7.16
CA HIS A 114 -18.29 -17.27 -7.97
C HIS A 114 -17.20 -17.99 -7.17
N ARG A 115 -17.32 -18.01 -5.85
CA ARG A 115 -16.37 -18.72 -4.95
C ARG A 115 -16.34 -20.23 -5.23
N ARG A 116 -15.23 -20.86 -4.83
CA ARG A 116 -15.01 -22.32 -4.93
C ARG A 116 -14.96 -22.88 -6.36
N ARG A 117 -14.87 -22.02 -7.37
CA ARG A 117 -14.75 -22.41 -8.78
C ARG A 117 -13.29 -22.46 -9.28
N GLY A 118 -12.31 -22.25 -8.38
CA GLY A 118 -10.88 -22.26 -8.71
C GLY A 118 -10.40 -20.98 -9.40
N ILE A 119 -11.18 -19.88 -9.35
CA ILE A 119 -10.84 -18.62 -10.03
C ILE A 119 -9.60 -17.99 -9.39
N ALA A 120 -9.56 -17.81 -8.05
CA ALA A 120 -8.40 -17.24 -7.37
C ALA A 120 -7.10 -18.02 -7.67
N ARG A 121 -7.19 -19.35 -7.77
CA ARG A 121 -6.06 -20.18 -8.16
C ARG A 121 -5.54 -19.82 -9.55
N ASN A 122 -6.43 -19.66 -10.53
CA ASN A 122 -6.03 -19.33 -11.90
C ASN A 122 -5.50 -17.90 -12.00
N LEU A 123 -6.02 -16.93 -11.21
CA LEU A 123 -5.48 -15.59 -11.13
C LEU A 123 -4.03 -15.62 -10.60
N LEU A 124 -3.80 -16.21 -9.44
CA LEU A 124 -2.46 -16.22 -8.79
C LEU A 124 -1.44 -17.04 -9.59
N GLU A 125 -1.79 -18.26 -10.02
CA GLU A 125 -0.92 -19.07 -10.87
C GLU A 125 -0.63 -18.38 -12.21
N GLY A 126 -1.63 -17.66 -12.77
CA GLY A 126 -1.50 -16.89 -14.00
C GLY A 126 -0.53 -15.72 -13.86
N GLU A 127 -0.66 -14.95 -12.79
CA GLU A 127 0.26 -13.84 -12.50
C GLU A 127 1.70 -14.33 -12.25
N LEU A 128 1.87 -15.42 -11.52
CA LEU A 128 3.20 -16.00 -11.30
C LEU A 128 3.85 -16.51 -12.59
N ARG A 129 3.06 -17.13 -13.51
CA ARG A 129 3.60 -17.55 -14.82
C ARG A 129 3.88 -16.35 -15.73
N ALA A 130 3.04 -15.31 -15.68
CA ALA A 130 3.28 -14.07 -16.40
C ALA A 130 4.56 -13.39 -15.94
N ALA A 131 4.77 -13.29 -14.62
CA ALA A 131 6.01 -12.76 -14.03
C ALA A 131 7.25 -13.56 -14.47
N ALA A 132 7.19 -14.90 -14.37
CA ALA A 132 8.28 -15.77 -14.78
C ALA A 132 8.58 -15.66 -16.29
N GLY A 133 7.56 -15.63 -17.13
CA GLY A 133 7.69 -15.42 -18.59
C GLY A 133 8.26 -14.06 -18.95
N ALA A 134 8.04 -13.05 -18.12
CA ALA A 134 8.62 -11.71 -18.25
C ALA A 134 10.04 -11.58 -17.65
N GLY A 135 10.60 -12.67 -17.11
CA GLY A 135 11.94 -12.69 -16.50
C GLY A 135 12.00 -12.06 -15.11
N VAL A 136 10.86 -11.87 -14.43
CA VAL A 136 10.80 -11.35 -13.06
C VAL A 136 10.78 -12.53 -12.08
N ALA A 137 11.85 -12.67 -11.29
CA ALA A 137 12.08 -13.84 -10.45
C ALA A 137 11.40 -13.78 -9.08
N VAL A 138 10.95 -12.60 -8.64
CA VAL A 138 10.36 -12.38 -7.32
C VAL A 138 8.95 -11.83 -7.48
N ALA A 139 7.99 -12.40 -6.76
CA ALA A 139 6.64 -11.85 -6.63
C ALA A 139 6.35 -11.50 -5.17
N GLY A 140 5.65 -10.40 -4.96
CA GLY A 140 5.29 -9.93 -3.62
C GLY A 140 3.85 -9.42 -3.57
N LEU A 141 3.23 -9.57 -2.40
CA LEU A 141 1.89 -9.05 -2.11
C LEU A 141 1.74 -8.78 -0.61
N THR A 142 0.78 -7.95 -0.24
CA THR A 142 0.28 -7.84 1.12
C THR A 142 -0.90 -8.77 1.33
N VAL A 143 -0.97 -9.39 2.51
CA VAL A 143 -1.99 -10.39 2.81
C VAL A 143 -3.06 -9.83 3.72
N SER A 144 -4.34 -10.01 3.34
CA SER A 144 -5.47 -9.93 4.26
C SER A 144 -5.74 -11.27 4.95
N GLU A 145 -5.35 -12.39 4.31
CA GLU A 145 -5.57 -13.76 4.80
C GLU A 145 -4.37 -14.65 4.43
N ALA A 146 -3.38 -14.76 5.33
CA ALA A 146 -2.07 -15.36 5.06
C ALA A 146 -2.13 -16.79 4.53
N THR A 147 -3.02 -17.63 5.05
CA THR A 147 -3.12 -19.06 4.72
C THR A 147 -3.47 -19.37 3.27
N ILE A 148 -4.00 -18.40 2.53
CA ILE A 148 -4.39 -18.59 1.13
C ILE A 148 -3.15 -18.70 0.22
N TYR A 149 -2.10 -17.94 0.49
CA TYR A 149 -0.99 -17.70 -0.43
C TYR A 149 0.16 -18.70 -0.31
N GLU A 150 0.33 -19.37 0.83
CA GLU A 150 1.41 -20.36 1.06
C GLU A 150 1.43 -21.47 0.00
N ARG A 151 0.25 -21.94 -0.44
CA ARG A 151 0.12 -22.98 -1.48
C ARG A 151 0.64 -22.57 -2.86
N TYR A 152 0.91 -21.29 -3.07
CA TYR A 152 1.48 -20.74 -4.31
C TYR A 152 2.96 -20.40 -4.17
N GLY A 153 3.58 -20.75 -3.03
CA GLY A 153 4.99 -20.50 -2.77
C GLY A 153 5.29 -19.17 -2.08
N PHE A 154 4.28 -18.42 -1.67
CA PHE A 154 4.48 -17.22 -0.84
C PHE A 154 4.76 -17.63 0.61
N ALA A 155 5.64 -16.88 1.25
CA ALA A 155 5.91 -16.97 2.67
C ALA A 155 5.97 -15.56 3.28
N SER A 156 5.75 -15.48 4.60
CA SER A 156 5.95 -14.23 5.33
C SER A 156 7.41 -13.82 5.26
N ALA A 157 7.70 -12.76 4.53
CA ALA A 157 9.05 -12.25 4.33
C ALA A 157 9.41 -11.18 5.37
N ILE A 158 8.41 -10.46 5.91
CA ILE A 158 8.62 -9.27 6.71
C ILE A 158 7.74 -9.30 7.95
N PRO A 159 8.33 -9.26 9.17
CA PRO A 159 7.57 -9.19 10.40
C PRO A 159 6.97 -7.80 10.58
N ALA A 160 5.71 -7.75 11.06
CA ALA A 160 5.07 -6.53 11.51
C ALA A 160 4.95 -6.54 13.04
N ALA A 161 5.16 -5.38 13.67
CA ALA A 161 5.00 -5.21 15.10
C ALA A 161 4.06 -4.04 15.38
N LYS A 162 2.98 -4.29 16.13
CA LYS A 162 2.15 -3.22 16.66
C LYS A 162 2.76 -2.74 17.97
N VAL A 163 3.26 -1.50 17.96
CA VAL A 163 3.80 -0.84 19.14
C VAL A 163 2.71 0.02 19.77
N SER A 164 2.54 -0.08 21.09
CA SER A 164 1.63 0.76 21.86
C SER A 164 2.32 1.16 23.16
N ILE A 165 2.52 2.46 23.35
CA ILE A 165 3.28 3.03 24.46
C ILE A 165 2.38 3.95 25.27
N ASP A 166 2.34 3.76 26.59
CA ASP A 166 1.72 4.68 27.54
C ASP A 166 2.66 5.90 27.68
N ALA A 167 2.31 7.00 27.02
CA ALA A 167 3.20 8.16 26.89
C ALA A 167 3.52 8.82 28.25
N PRO A 168 2.54 9.04 29.18
CA PRO A 168 2.84 9.59 30.52
C PRO A 168 3.79 8.74 31.35
N ARG A 169 3.79 7.43 31.15
CA ARG A 169 4.62 6.49 31.94
C ARG A 169 6.00 6.25 31.30
N ALA A 170 6.08 6.34 29.98
CA ALA A 170 7.33 6.07 29.26
C ALA A 170 8.39 7.14 29.53
N GLY A 171 7.98 8.41 29.57
CA GLY A 171 8.92 9.51 29.59
C GLY A 171 9.85 9.50 28.37
N TRP A 172 10.89 10.32 28.40
CA TRP A 172 11.94 10.28 27.38
C TRP A 172 13.30 10.02 28.05
N ASN A 173 13.96 8.96 27.63
CA ASN A 173 15.28 8.55 28.13
C ASN A 173 16.29 8.39 26.96
N GLY A 174 15.95 8.91 25.79
CA GLY A 174 16.81 8.88 24.60
C GLY A 174 17.75 10.10 24.54
N PRO A 175 18.59 10.17 23.51
CA PRO A 175 19.55 11.24 23.33
C PRO A 175 18.88 12.60 23.12
N ALA A 176 19.60 13.66 23.44
CA ALA A 176 19.31 15.00 22.94
C ALA A 176 19.73 15.09 21.47
N THR A 177 19.03 15.90 20.69
CA THR A 177 19.33 16.13 19.27
C THR A 177 19.48 17.63 19.02
N ASP A 178 20.41 18.01 18.15
CA ASP A 178 20.72 19.42 17.88
C ASP A 178 19.78 20.08 16.87
N GLY A 179 18.98 19.29 16.17
CA GLY A 179 17.97 19.78 15.22
C GLY A 179 16.64 20.14 15.90
N ARG A 180 15.67 20.43 15.08
CA ARG A 180 14.31 20.78 15.52
C ARG A 180 13.23 19.97 14.82
N VAL A 181 12.13 19.75 15.53
CA VAL A 181 10.89 19.21 14.95
C VAL A 181 9.96 20.38 14.68
N GLU A 182 9.40 20.42 13.47
CA GLU A 182 8.47 21.45 13.05
C GLU A 182 7.24 20.86 12.39
N TYR A 183 6.08 21.52 12.55
CA TYR A 183 4.86 21.15 11.84
C TYR A 183 4.99 21.51 10.37
N VAL A 184 4.37 20.69 9.50
CA VAL A 184 4.31 20.92 8.06
C VAL A 184 2.91 20.70 7.53
N GLU A 185 2.58 21.42 6.46
CA GLU A 185 1.36 21.19 5.70
C GLU A 185 1.41 19.82 4.99
N ARG A 186 0.26 19.26 4.71
CA ARG A 186 0.12 17.90 4.16
C ARG A 186 0.82 17.70 2.82
N GLU A 187 0.81 18.72 1.96
CA GLU A 187 1.51 18.72 0.67
C GLU A 187 3.03 18.70 0.84
N THR A 188 3.55 19.36 1.87
CA THR A 188 4.97 19.30 2.24
C THR A 188 5.29 17.94 2.85
N LEU A 189 4.43 17.44 3.74
CA LEU A 189 4.56 16.12 4.35
C LEU A 189 4.65 15.01 3.29
N GLN A 190 3.77 15.03 2.29
CA GLN A 190 3.77 14.06 1.17
C GLN A 190 5.14 14.03 0.47
N LYS A 191 5.69 15.21 0.14
CA LYS A 191 6.99 15.34 -0.54
C LYS A 191 8.14 14.86 0.34
N ASP A 192 8.14 15.26 1.61
CA ASP A 192 9.17 14.87 2.58
C ASP A 192 9.17 13.35 2.80
N LEU A 193 7.99 12.74 2.98
CA LEU A 193 7.86 11.28 3.14
C LEU A 193 8.37 10.53 1.91
N SER A 194 8.01 10.97 0.71
CA SER A 194 8.48 10.37 -0.54
C SER A 194 10.00 10.44 -0.67
N ALA A 195 10.58 11.62 -0.49
CA ALA A 195 12.03 11.83 -0.63
C ALA A 195 12.83 11.05 0.42
N LEU A 196 12.39 11.08 1.68
CA LEU A 196 13.07 10.36 2.77
C LEU A 196 12.93 8.84 2.62
N HIS A 197 11.79 8.35 2.15
CA HIS A 197 11.61 6.93 1.88
C HIS A 197 12.58 6.45 0.81
N GLU A 198 12.70 7.15 -0.31
CA GLU A 198 13.62 6.77 -1.39
C GLU A 198 15.09 6.76 -0.93
N GLN A 199 15.48 7.68 -0.04
CA GLN A 199 16.82 7.67 0.57
C GLN A 199 17.03 6.50 1.52
N ALA A 200 16.02 6.20 2.37
CA ALA A 200 16.13 5.18 3.41
C ALA A 200 16.02 3.75 2.83
N ARG A 201 15.14 3.53 1.85
CA ARG A 201 14.83 2.20 1.32
C ARG A 201 16.02 1.52 0.67
N THR A 202 16.88 2.27 -0.02
CA THR A 202 18.07 1.71 -0.68
C THR A 202 19.11 1.15 0.28
N GLN A 203 19.00 1.48 1.57
CA GLN A 203 19.88 1.01 2.64
C GLN A 203 19.30 -0.16 3.44
N ARG A 204 18.07 -0.58 3.12
CA ARG A 204 17.34 -1.62 3.87
C ARG A 204 16.77 -2.65 2.92
N SER A 205 17.26 -3.88 3.00
CA SER A 205 16.70 -5.00 2.23
C SER A 205 15.22 -5.25 2.58
N GLY A 206 14.43 -5.61 1.58
CA GLY A 206 12.99 -5.84 1.71
C GLY A 206 12.13 -4.63 1.42
N GLN A 207 12.70 -3.45 1.22
CA GLN A 207 11.97 -2.22 0.89
C GLN A 207 11.66 -2.14 -0.60
N ILE A 208 10.47 -1.63 -0.94
CA ILE A 208 10.04 -1.35 -2.32
C ILE A 208 9.96 0.15 -2.57
N ALA A 209 10.02 0.56 -3.83
CA ALA A 209 9.80 1.96 -4.20
C ALA A 209 8.39 2.41 -3.79
N GLY A 210 8.30 3.67 -3.36
CA GLY A 210 7.02 4.30 -3.12
C GLY A 210 6.37 4.80 -4.41
N TRP A 211 5.11 5.20 -4.33
CA TRP A 211 4.36 5.83 -5.42
C TRP A 211 3.49 6.97 -4.88
N ASP A 212 3.15 7.93 -5.73
CA ASP A 212 2.50 9.18 -5.31
C ASP A 212 1.20 8.97 -4.54
N ALA A 213 0.31 8.12 -5.04
CA ALA A 213 -0.98 7.85 -4.38
C ALA A 213 -0.81 7.26 -2.96
N ARG A 214 0.28 6.52 -2.69
CA ARG A 214 0.61 6.07 -1.34
C ARG A 214 0.90 7.26 -0.41
N TRP A 215 1.76 8.17 -0.87
CA TRP A 215 2.18 9.32 -0.07
C TRP A 215 1.02 10.31 0.12
N GLU A 216 0.19 10.51 -0.89
CA GLU A 216 -1.05 11.28 -0.80
C GLU A 216 -1.99 10.71 0.26
N ARG A 217 -2.17 9.39 0.29
CA ARG A 217 -3.01 8.74 1.28
C ARG A 217 -2.45 8.89 2.69
N ILE A 218 -1.16 8.63 2.89
CA ILE A 218 -0.51 8.78 4.20
C ILE A 218 -0.57 10.22 4.69
N ALA A 219 -0.41 11.20 3.79
CA ALA A 219 -0.52 12.62 4.12
C ALA A 219 -1.97 13.13 4.25
N GLY A 220 -2.97 12.29 4.00
CA GLY A 220 -4.39 12.67 4.08
C GLY A 220 -4.85 13.56 2.91
N LEU A 221 -4.24 13.42 1.74
CA LEU A 221 -4.58 14.16 0.52
C LEU A 221 -5.48 13.37 -0.44
N SER A 222 -5.60 12.05 -0.26
CA SER A 222 -6.39 11.20 -1.13
C SER A 222 -7.88 11.53 -1.07
N VAL A 223 -8.52 11.49 -2.23
CA VAL A 223 -9.96 11.64 -2.36
C VAL A 223 -10.67 10.47 -1.66
N GLY A 224 -11.70 10.77 -0.87
CA GLY A 224 -12.49 9.74 -0.18
C GLY A 224 -11.88 9.23 1.12
N HIS A 225 -10.78 9.78 1.58
CA HIS A 225 -10.24 9.47 2.90
C HIS A 225 -11.24 9.85 4.00
N THR A 226 -11.48 8.97 4.97
CA THR A 226 -12.55 9.13 5.97
C THR A 226 -12.38 10.37 6.86
N ALA A 227 -11.14 10.83 7.09
CA ALA A 227 -10.83 12.04 7.85
C ALA A 227 -9.50 12.68 7.41
N PRO A 228 -9.41 13.15 6.16
CA PRO A 228 -8.13 13.66 5.63
C PRO A 228 -7.59 14.84 6.43
N ARG A 229 -8.49 15.69 6.98
CA ARG A 229 -8.13 16.86 7.78
C ARG A 229 -7.61 16.52 9.19
N ALA A 230 -7.78 15.30 9.64
CA ALA A 230 -7.25 14.83 10.93
C ALA A 230 -5.77 14.47 10.85
N VAL A 231 -5.23 14.23 9.65
CA VAL A 231 -3.81 13.91 9.48
C VAL A 231 -2.97 15.16 9.72
N ARG A 232 -1.98 15.03 10.59
CA ARG A 232 -0.98 16.04 10.93
C ARG A 232 0.40 15.55 10.53
N GLY A 233 1.24 16.47 10.07
CA GLY A 233 2.61 16.21 9.69
C GLY A 233 3.61 16.93 10.57
N VAL A 234 4.70 16.26 10.91
CA VAL A 234 5.90 16.88 11.45
C VAL A 234 7.12 16.35 10.71
N ARG A 235 8.16 17.18 10.62
CA ARG A 235 9.47 16.81 10.12
C ARG A 235 10.57 17.20 11.09
N TYR A 236 11.67 16.49 11.03
CA TYR A 236 12.90 16.85 11.72
C TYR A 236 13.88 17.46 10.75
N VAL A 237 14.37 18.63 11.10
CA VAL A 237 15.39 19.37 10.37
C VAL A 237 16.66 19.38 11.24
N ASP A 238 17.79 18.93 10.70
CA ASP A 238 19.07 18.89 11.38
C ASP A 238 19.69 20.30 11.57
N ALA A 239 20.84 20.39 12.22
CA ALA A 239 21.54 21.64 12.45
C ALA A 239 21.96 22.36 11.17
N ASP A 240 22.17 21.61 10.08
CA ASP A 240 22.56 22.13 8.76
C ASP A 240 21.35 22.57 7.92
N GLY A 241 20.12 22.42 8.45
CA GLY A 241 18.89 22.78 7.77
C GLY A 241 18.33 21.70 6.82
N ALA A 242 18.91 20.49 6.84
CA ALA A 242 18.43 19.39 6.00
C ALA A 242 17.32 18.59 6.68
N VAL A 243 16.28 18.21 5.91
CA VAL A 243 15.20 17.33 6.38
C VAL A 243 15.73 15.91 6.47
N ARG A 244 15.69 15.32 7.67
CA ARG A 244 16.22 13.98 7.95
C ARG A 244 15.17 12.99 8.45
N GLY A 245 13.94 13.43 8.72
CA GLY A 245 12.86 12.57 9.12
C GLY A 245 11.52 13.26 9.02
N ALA A 246 10.46 12.48 8.83
CA ALA A 246 9.09 12.95 8.81
C ALA A 246 8.15 11.91 9.42
N MET A 247 7.02 12.38 9.96
CA MET A 247 6.01 11.55 10.59
C MET A 247 4.61 12.07 10.28
N ALA A 248 3.75 11.17 9.83
CA ALA A 248 2.32 11.38 9.65
C ALA A 248 1.56 10.73 10.81
N TYR A 249 0.64 11.44 11.45
CA TYR A 249 -0.13 10.91 12.55
C TYR A 249 -1.54 11.53 12.64
N THR A 250 -2.41 10.88 13.40
CA THR A 250 -3.71 11.41 13.82
C THR A 250 -3.82 11.38 15.35
N LEU A 251 -4.73 12.21 15.87
CA LEU A 251 -5.09 12.21 17.29
C LEU A 251 -6.55 11.78 17.42
N LYS A 252 -6.79 10.75 18.21
CA LYS A 252 -8.11 10.22 18.49
C LYS A 252 -8.49 10.51 19.94
N GLU A 253 -9.55 11.26 20.14
CA GLU A 253 -10.03 11.61 21.47
C GLU A 253 -10.34 10.36 22.31
N VAL A 254 -9.92 10.38 23.56
CA VAL A 254 -10.27 9.36 24.55
C VAL A 254 -11.61 9.75 25.20
N ALA A 255 -12.61 8.91 25.05
CA ALA A 255 -13.94 9.18 25.55
C ALA A 255 -13.95 9.56 27.04
N GLY A 256 -14.61 10.67 27.39
CA GLY A 256 -14.70 11.16 28.76
C GLY A 256 -13.41 11.80 29.30
N SER A 257 -12.46 12.16 28.45
CA SER A 257 -11.21 12.78 28.82
C SER A 257 -10.86 13.91 27.84
N PHE A 258 -10.05 14.88 28.29
CA PHE A 258 -9.41 15.87 27.42
C PHE A 258 -8.13 15.33 26.75
N ARG A 259 -7.85 14.03 26.88
CA ARG A 259 -6.67 13.38 26.31
C ARG A 259 -7.00 12.73 24.97
N ALA A 260 -5.95 12.50 24.20
CA ALA A 260 -6.04 11.79 22.92
C ALA A 260 -5.01 10.65 22.84
N ASP A 261 -5.31 9.64 22.06
CA ASP A 261 -4.33 8.65 21.61
C ASP A 261 -3.74 9.13 20.27
N MET A 262 -2.42 9.08 20.15
CA MET A 262 -1.72 9.37 18.90
C MET A 262 -1.54 8.08 18.11
N GLU A 263 -2.04 8.07 16.90
CA GLU A 263 -1.83 6.98 15.95
C GLU A 263 -0.86 7.45 14.86
N ILE A 264 0.33 6.87 14.84
CA ILE A 264 1.36 7.17 13.83
C ILE A 264 1.08 6.28 12.62
N HIS A 265 0.76 6.89 11.49
CA HIS A 265 0.49 6.21 10.23
C HIS A 265 1.77 5.87 9.48
N HIS A 266 2.76 6.75 9.57
CA HIS A 266 4.07 6.53 8.96
C HIS A 266 5.12 7.37 9.66
N LEU A 267 6.29 6.77 9.88
CA LEU A 267 7.48 7.41 10.39
C LEU A 267 8.67 6.94 9.57
N THR A 268 9.38 7.86 8.96
CA THR A 268 10.61 7.59 8.22
C THR A 268 11.72 8.52 8.65
N SER A 269 12.95 8.02 8.66
CA SER A 269 14.13 8.79 9.04
C SER A 269 15.37 8.26 8.32
N THR A 270 16.28 9.16 7.99
CA THR A 270 17.58 8.84 7.40
C THR A 270 18.72 8.89 8.40
N THR A 271 18.45 9.35 9.62
CA THR A 271 19.43 9.42 10.71
C THR A 271 18.83 8.97 12.04
N THR A 272 19.68 8.50 12.95
CA THR A 272 19.28 8.11 14.32
C THR A 272 18.71 9.30 15.09
N ASP A 273 19.30 10.51 14.91
CA ASP A 273 18.84 11.72 15.59
C ASP A 273 17.43 12.11 15.15
N ALA A 274 17.13 12.02 13.86
CA ALA A 274 15.78 12.26 13.35
C ALA A 274 14.77 11.27 13.95
N LEU A 275 15.14 9.99 14.02
CA LEU A 275 14.29 8.96 14.65
C LEU A 275 14.05 9.29 16.12
N ALA A 276 15.11 9.61 16.87
CA ALA A 276 15.01 9.96 18.28
C ALA A 276 14.15 11.21 18.51
N ALA A 277 14.34 12.26 17.71
CA ALA A 277 13.58 13.49 17.83
C ALA A 277 12.09 13.31 17.54
N LEU A 278 11.73 12.53 16.51
CA LEU A 278 10.34 12.23 16.18
C LEU A 278 9.65 11.39 17.27
N TRP A 279 10.33 10.38 17.82
CA TRP A 279 9.82 9.64 18.98
C TRP A 279 9.70 10.50 20.23
N ARG A 280 10.68 11.36 20.50
CA ARG A 280 10.58 12.32 21.60
C ARG A 280 9.36 13.22 21.44
N PHE A 281 9.14 13.78 20.26
CA PHE A 281 7.95 14.58 19.96
C PHE A 281 6.66 13.81 20.26
N ALA A 282 6.55 12.58 19.80
CA ALA A 282 5.35 11.77 20.02
C ALA A 282 5.11 11.45 21.50
N LEU A 283 6.15 11.05 22.24
CA LEU A 283 6.05 10.64 23.64
C LEU A 283 5.92 11.81 24.63
N GLN A 284 6.39 13.00 24.27
CA GLN A 284 6.30 14.20 25.09
C GLN A 284 5.20 15.17 24.63
N HIS A 285 4.34 14.74 23.70
CA HIS A 285 3.22 15.55 23.25
C HIS A 285 2.19 15.68 24.37
N ASP A 286 1.90 16.93 24.78
CA ASP A 286 0.93 17.21 25.83
C ASP A 286 -0.43 16.62 25.52
N LEU A 287 -1.13 16.12 26.55
CA LEU A 287 -2.44 15.51 26.47
C LEU A 287 -2.51 14.19 25.65
N VAL A 288 -1.39 13.67 25.19
CA VAL A 288 -1.34 12.32 24.59
C VAL A 288 -1.29 11.27 25.71
N SER A 289 -2.22 10.32 25.69
CA SER A 289 -2.25 9.20 26.61
C SER A 289 -1.45 8.03 26.11
N LYS A 290 -1.61 7.73 24.82
CA LYS A 290 -0.99 6.56 24.19
C LYS A 290 -0.44 6.94 22.83
N VAL A 291 0.71 6.39 22.50
CA VAL A 291 1.28 6.44 21.14
C VAL A 291 1.23 5.06 20.54
N CYS A 292 0.57 4.93 19.41
CA CYS A 292 0.44 3.68 18.66
C CYS A 292 1.14 3.81 17.31
N LEU A 293 1.87 2.78 16.93
CA LEU A 293 2.50 2.65 15.61
C LEU A 293 2.39 1.19 15.17
N LEU A 294 1.89 0.98 13.97
CA LEU A 294 2.09 -0.29 13.27
C LEU A 294 3.45 -0.20 12.57
N TYR A 295 4.45 -0.79 13.17
CA TYR A 295 5.78 -0.86 12.58
C TYR A 295 5.86 -2.08 11.68
N THR A 296 6.06 -1.84 10.41
CA THR A 296 6.49 -2.87 9.46
C THR A 296 7.93 -2.57 9.08
N SER A 297 8.77 -3.58 9.04
CA SER A 297 10.14 -3.42 8.53
C SER A 297 10.14 -3.13 7.03
N ASP A 298 8.97 -3.20 6.41
CA ASP A 298 8.71 -2.93 5.00
C ASP A 298 7.52 -1.99 4.79
N ALA A 299 7.64 -1.27 3.70
CA ALA A 299 6.64 -0.38 3.19
C ALA A 299 5.45 -1.08 2.46
N ALA A 300 5.41 -2.39 2.43
CA ALA A 300 4.28 -3.17 1.87
C ALA A 300 3.03 -3.16 2.77
N ASP A 301 2.96 -2.20 3.68
CA ASP A 301 1.85 -1.94 4.56
C ASP A 301 0.62 -1.49 3.78
N ASP A 302 -0.57 -1.87 4.25
CA ASP A 302 -1.98 -1.46 3.93
C ASP A 302 -2.26 -0.68 2.62
N SER A 303 -1.21 -0.26 1.94
CA SER A 303 -1.23 0.57 0.74
C SER A 303 -1.41 -0.23 -0.56
N LEU A 304 -1.50 -1.54 -0.47
CA LEU A 304 -1.88 -2.41 -1.58
C LEU A 304 -3.39 -2.76 -1.55
N ARG A 305 -4.14 -2.15 -0.63
CA ARG A 305 -5.60 -2.17 -0.67
C ARG A 305 -6.11 -1.06 -1.57
#